data_75072644a94a70369f2fab74923738d2
#
_entry.id   75072644a94a70369f2fab74923738d2
#
_cell.length_a   1.000
_cell.length_b   1.000
_cell.length_c   1.000
_cell.angle_alpha   90.00
_cell.angle_beta   90.00
_cell.angle_gamma   90.00
#
_symmetry.space_group_name_H-M   'P 1'
#
loop_
_entity.id
_entity.type
_entity.pdbx_description
1 polymer ?
#
loop_
_entity_poly.entity_id
_entity_poly.type
_entity_poly.pdbx_seq_one_letter_code
_entity_poly.pdbx_strand_id
1 'polypeptide(L)'
;MSALRVGVFGAGSWGTALAAQAARNGHATTLWGRDREQVAAMREARRNLRYLPDLDLPDGLVFSADLGEAAADADLLLVVVPSHAFPQILRELAPLRREGTGVAWATKGFELGSGRFLHEVADEFVGAGVPKAVVTGPSFAREVTAGLPTAVTVHSEDAAFAQRVADALHGPTFRVYTGADMLGAELGGAMKNVLAVATGIADGMQLGLNARAGLITRGLNEMLRLNQALGGRAETLMGLAGLGDLVLTCTGDLSRNRRLGLALGRGQGIEEAVKAIGQVVEAIQT
;
A
#
# COMPACT_ATOMS: atom_id res chain seq x y z
N MET A 1 -3.05 -21.40 -13.87
CA MET A 1 -2.64 -21.44 -12.45
C MET A 1 -3.83 -21.86 -11.62
N SER A 2 -3.64 -22.61 -10.52
CA SER A 2 -4.74 -22.95 -9.62
C SER A 2 -5.25 -21.70 -8.89
N ALA A 3 -6.55 -21.60 -8.66
CA ALA A 3 -7.13 -20.51 -7.88
C ALA A 3 -6.59 -20.56 -6.44
N LEU A 4 -6.10 -19.42 -5.94
CA LEU A 4 -5.65 -19.25 -4.55
C LEU A 4 -6.80 -18.76 -3.68
N ARG A 5 -6.71 -19.03 -2.39
CA ARG A 5 -7.51 -18.38 -1.35
C ARG A 5 -6.69 -17.20 -0.78
N VAL A 6 -7.16 -15.98 -1.01
CA VAL A 6 -6.46 -14.75 -0.67
C VAL A 6 -7.21 -14.02 0.45
N GLY A 7 -6.59 -13.90 1.61
CA GLY A 7 -7.07 -13.03 2.69
C GLY A 7 -6.45 -11.64 2.55
N VAL A 8 -7.28 -10.61 2.38
CA VAL A 8 -6.83 -9.21 2.34
C VAL A 8 -7.28 -8.51 3.61
N PHE A 9 -6.32 -7.99 4.38
CA PHE A 9 -6.56 -7.42 5.71
C PHE A 9 -6.44 -5.91 5.69
N GLY A 10 -7.59 -5.23 5.72
CA GLY A 10 -7.72 -3.78 5.70
C GLY A 10 -8.66 -3.28 4.61
N ALA A 11 -9.92 -2.99 4.99
CA ALA A 11 -10.98 -2.50 4.08
C ALA A 11 -10.89 -0.98 3.82
N GLY A 12 -9.68 -0.44 3.72
CA GLY A 12 -9.42 0.90 3.19
C GLY A 12 -9.51 0.93 1.65
N SER A 13 -9.25 2.08 1.04
CA SER A 13 -9.28 2.21 -0.44
C SER A 13 -8.31 1.23 -1.12
N TRP A 14 -7.08 1.15 -0.64
CA TRP A 14 -6.04 0.32 -1.27
C TRP A 14 -6.27 -1.18 -1.05
N GLY A 15 -6.65 -1.61 0.16
CA GLY A 15 -6.99 -3.02 0.40
C GLY A 15 -8.21 -3.46 -0.40
N THR A 16 -9.22 -2.60 -0.54
CA THR A 16 -10.37 -2.87 -1.41
C THR A 16 -9.95 -3.04 -2.87
N ALA A 17 -9.06 -2.19 -3.37
CA ALA A 17 -8.58 -2.27 -4.75
C ALA A 17 -7.81 -3.57 -5.03
N LEU A 18 -6.90 -3.96 -4.12
CA LEU A 18 -6.13 -5.20 -4.26
C LEU A 18 -7.00 -6.46 -4.12
N ALA A 19 -7.97 -6.45 -3.19
CA ALA A 19 -8.93 -7.53 -3.05
C ALA A 19 -9.81 -7.68 -4.31
N ALA A 20 -10.29 -6.55 -4.86
CA ALA A 20 -11.04 -6.56 -6.11
C ALA A 20 -10.19 -7.09 -7.28
N GLN A 21 -8.91 -6.73 -7.35
CA GLN A 21 -7.98 -7.22 -8.38
C GLN A 21 -7.78 -8.74 -8.27
N ALA A 22 -7.51 -9.26 -7.07
CA ALA A 22 -7.34 -10.70 -6.86
C ALA A 22 -8.63 -11.48 -7.21
N ALA A 23 -9.80 -10.95 -6.82
CA ALA A 23 -11.10 -11.56 -7.17
C ALA A 23 -11.37 -11.55 -8.69
N ARG A 24 -11.03 -10.47 -9.41
CA ARG A 24 -11.11 -10.38 -10.88
C ARG A 24 -10.23 -11.42 -11.59
N ASN A 25 -9.10 -11.77 -10.97
CA ASN A 25 -8.20 -12.81 -11.47
C ASN A 25 -8.72 -14.24 -11.19
N GLY A 26 -9.90 -14.38 -10.58
CA GLY A 26 -10.53 -15.69 -10.30
C GLY A 26 -10.06 -16.32 -8.99
N HIS A 27 -9.40 -15.59 -8.11
CA HIS A 27 -9.01 -16.09 -6.78
C HIS A 27 -10.16 -15.97 -5.79
N ALA A 28 -10.31 -16.98 -4.90
CA ALA A 28 -11.24 -16.92 -3.78
C ALA A 28 -10.76 -15.89 -2.77
N THR A 29 -11.29 -14.67 -2.84
CA THR A 29 -10.76 -13.53 -2.09
C THR A 29 -11.71 -13.08 -1.00
N THR A 30 -11.19 -12.97 0.25
CA THR A 30 -11.90 -12.41 1.39
C THR A 30 -11.24 -11.10 1.79
N LEU A 31 -12.01 -10.00 1.79
CA LEU A 31 -11.59 -8.71 2.31
C LEU A 31 -12.07 -8.56 3.76
N TRP A 32 -11.12 -8.48 4.67
CA TRP A 32 -11.39 -8.22 6.08
C TRP A 32 -11.35 -6.72 6.41
N GLY A 33 -12.35 -6.29 7.19
CA GLY A 33 -12.40 -4.95 7.79
C GLY A 33 -12.79 -5.03 9.27
N ARG A 34 -12.13 -4.25 10.12
CA ARG A 34 -12.41 -4.22 11.58
C ARG A 34 -13.77 -3.61 11.94
N ASP A 35 -14.28 -2.75 11.07
CA ASP A 35 -15.56 -2.04 11.26
C ASP A 35 -16.70 -2.90 10.69
N ARG A 36 -17.48 -3.50 11.58
CA ARG A 36 -18.58 -4.41 11.22
C ARG A 36 -19.67 -3.72 10.42
N GLU A 37 -19.96 -2.45 10.69
CA GLU A 37 -20.98 -1.68 9.97
C GLU A 37 -20.52 -1.38 8.56
N GLN A 38 -19.25 -0.97 8.39
CA GLN A 38 -18.66 -0.78 7.06
C GLN A 38 -18.68 -2.08 6.26
N VAL A 39 -18.31 -3.20 6.86
CA VAL A 39 -18.30 -4.52 6.18
C VAL A 39 -19.71 -4.93 5.77
N ALA A 40 -20.72 -4.73 6.63
CA ALA A 40 -22.11 -5.02 6.31
C ALA A 40 -22.61 -4.16 5.13
N ALA A 41 -22.32 -2.86 5.16
CA ALA A 41 -22.67 -1.93 4.08
C ALA A 41 -21.98 -2.29 2.75
N MET A 42 -20.71 -2.73 2.79
CA MET A 42 -19.99 -3.20 1.61
C MET A 42 -20.59 -4.47 1.02
N ARG A 43 -21.07 -5.39 1.86
CA ARG A 43 -21.71 -6.64 1.46
C ARG A 43 -23.03 -6.36 0.75
N GLU A 44 -23.83 -5.44 1.28
CA GLU A 44 -25.14 -5.06 0.73
C GLU A 44 -24.99 -4.25 -0.56
N ALA A 45 -24.18 -3.18 -0.55
CA ALA A 45 -24.03 -2.26 -1.66
C ALA A 45 -23.13 -2.79 -2.78
N ARG A 46 -22.33 -3.85 -2.54
CA ARG A 46 -21.24 -4.28 -3.43
C ARG A 46 -20.29 -3.15 -3.79
N ARG A 47 -20.12 -2.18 -2.88
CA ARG A 47 -19.26 -1.00 -3.00
C ARG A 47 -18.63 -0.66 -1.66
N ASN A 48 -17.45 -0.07 -1.70
CA ASN A 48 -16.90 0.55 -0.49
C ASN A 48 -17.37 2.00 -0.42
N LEU A 49 -18.56 2.22 0.13
CA LEU A 49 -19.21 3.53 0.16
C LEU A 49 -18.38 4.63 0.83
N ARG A 50 -17.50 4.25 1.76
CA ARG A 50 -16.65 5.20 2.50
C ARG A 50 -15.45 5.68 1.68
N TYR A 51 -14.84 4.80 0.87
CA TYR A 51 -13.57 5.08 0.23
C TYR A 51 -13.61 5.08 -1.30
N LEU A 52 -14.54 4.34 -1.90
CA LEU A 52 -14.70 4.14 -3.35
C LEU A 52 -16.19 4.05 -3.71
N PRO A 53 -16.98 5.09 -3.39
CA PRO A 53 -18.46 5.03 -3.46
C PRO A 53 -19.01 4.78 -4.87
N ASP A 54 -18.26 5.21 -5.90
CA ASP A 54 -18.73 5.19 -7.29
C ASP A 54 -18.28 3.93 -8.07
N LEU A 55 -17.62 2.96 -7.39
CA LEU A 55 -17.00 1.80 -8.05
C LEU A 55 -17.59 0.49 -7.52
N ASP A 56 -18.13 -0.31 -8.44
CA ASP A 56 -18.66 -1.65 -8.14
C ASP A 56 -17.51 -2.63 -7.88
N LEU A 57 -17.71 -3.50 -6.91
CA LEU A 57 -16.77 -4.55 -6.54
C LEU A 57 -17.18 -5.89 -7.16
N PRO A 58 -16.23 -6.76 -7.54
CA PRO A 58 -16.51 -8.04 -8.17
C PRO A 58 -17.44 -8.93 -7.34
N ASP A 59 -18.36 -9.65 -7.96
CA ASP A 59 -19.34 -10.52 -7.29
C ASP A 59 -18.69 -11.62 -6.45
N GLY A 60 -17.55 -12.16 -6.91
CA GLY A 60 -16.77 -13.17 -6.20
C GLY A 60 -16.01 -12.69 -4.98
N LEU A 61 -15.99 -11.36 -4.69
CA LEU A 61 -15.32 -10.82 -3.52
C LEU A 61 -16.17 -11.02 -2.27
N VAL A 62 -15.63 -11.72 -1.26
CA VAL A 62 -16.26 -11.93 0.05
C VAL A 62 -15.80 -10.85 1.02
N PHE A 63 -16.69 -10.43 1.93
CA PHE A 63 -16.41 -9.44 2.96
C PHE A 63 -16.59 -10.07 4.34
N SER A 64 -15.61 -9.92 5.23
CA SER A 64 -15.69 -10.41 6.60
C SER A 64 -15.22 -9.36 7.62
N ALA A 65 -15.86 -9.33 8.78
CA ALA A 65 -15.42 -8.60 9.97
C ALA A 65 -14.78 -9.54 10.99
N ASP A 66 -14.73 -10.84 10.71
CA ASP A 66 -14.04 -11.84 11.51
C ASP A 66 -12.65 -12.10 10.92
N LEU A 67 -11.62 -11.84 11.73
CA LEU A 67 -10.22 -12.00 11.32
C LEU A 67 -9.86 -13.47 11.11
N GLY A 68 -10.38 -14.35 11.99
CA GLY A 68 -10.17 -15.78 11.91
C GLY A 68 -10.76 -16.38 10.64
N GLU A 69 -12.00 -16.03 10.31
CA GLU A 69 -12.66 -16.44 9.06
C GLU A 69 -11.85 -16.02 7.82
N ALA A 70 -11.35 -14.79 7.80
CA ALA A 70 -10.59 -14.29 6.66
C ALA A 70 -9.19 -14.92 6.52
N ALA A 71 -8.61 -15.42 7.63
CA ALA A 71 -7.27 -16.00 7.67
C ALA A 71 -7.27 -17.54 7.55
N ALA A 72 -8.34 -18.22 7.99
CA ALA A 72 -8.36 -19.64 8.30
C ALA A 72 -7.81 -20.55 7.18
N ASP A 73 -8.23 -20.34 5.97
CA ASP A 73 -7.83 -21.18 4.85
C ASP A 73 -7.01 -20.45 3.78
N ALA A 74 -6.53 -19.27 4.10
CA ALA A 74 -5.79 -18.46 3.13
C ALA A 74 -4.46 -19.12 2.71
N ASP A 75 -4.21 -19.12 1.42
CA ASP A 75 -2.94 -19.53 0.82
C ASP A 75 -1.97 -18.32 0.73
N LEU A 76 -2.53 -17.10 0.84
CA LEU A 76 -1.82 -15.83 0.86
C LEU A 76 -2.53 -14.86 1.82
N LEU A 77 -1.78 -14.29 2.76
CA LEU A 77 -2.22 -13.19 3.62
C LEU A 77 -1.65 -11.88 3.08
N LEU A 78 -2.52 -10.94 2.70
CA LEU A 78 -2.12 -9.63 2.18
C LEU A 78 -2.59 -8.51 3.12
N VAL A 79 -1.65 -7.93 3.86
CA VAL A 79 -1.91 -6.89 4.87
C VAL A 79 -1.87 -5.50 4.23
N VAL A 80 -2.97 -4.74 4.34
CA VAL A 80 -3.12 -3.41 3.72
C VAL A 80 -3.74 -2.44 4.73
N VAL A 81 -3.05 -2.25 5.83
CA VAL A 81 -3.44 -1.32 6.91
C VAL A 81 -2.45 -0.16 7.00
N PRO A 82 -2.78 0.95 7.67
CA PRO A 82 -1.80 1.99 8.00
C PRO A 82 -0.63 1.43 8.83
N SER A 83 0.57 2.01 8.70
CA SER A 83 1.78 1.48 9.35
C SER A 83 1.66 1.38 10.88
N HIS A 84 0.97 2.30 11.53
CA HIS A 84 0.73 2.24 12.98
C HIS A 84 -0.14 1.04 13.43
N ALA A 85 -0.96 0.50 12.54
CA ALA A 85 -1.79 -0.68 12.83
C ALA A 85 -1.12 -2.01 12.41
N PHE A 86 0.00 -1.94 11.68
CA PHE A 86 0.67 -3.10 11.12
C PHE A 86 1.19 -4.09 12.19
N PRO A 87 1.86 -3.65 13.28
CA PRO A 87 2.31 -4.57 14.32
C PRO A 87 1.17 -5.31 15.01
N GLN A 88 0.07 -4.60 15.28
CA GLN A 88 -1.10 -5.19 15.92
C GLN A 88 -1.74 -6.26 15.04
N ILE A 89 -1.98 -5.96 13.76
CA ILE A 89 -2.62 -6.91 12.86
C ILE A 89 -1.74 -8.15 12.63
N LEU A 90 -0.42 -8.01 12.57
CA LEU A 90 0.48 -9.16 12.47
C LEU A 90 0.45 -10.02 13.72
N ARG A 91 0.42 -9.43 14.92
CA ARG A 91 0.29 -10.15 16.18
C ARG A 91 -0.99 -10.99 16.23
N GLU A 92 -2.09 -10.45 15.71
CA GLU A 92 -3.37 -11.14 15.68
C GLU A 92 -3.43 -12.22 14.58
N LEU A 93 -2.76 -12.00 13.42
CA LEU A 93 -2.73 -12.95 12.31
C LEU A 93 -1.75 -14.11 12.52
N ALA A 94 -0.65 -13.91 13.23
CA ALA A 94 0.39 -14.91 13.40
C ALA A 94 -0.12 -16.26 13.92
N PRO A 95 -0.96 -16.32 14.99
CA PRO A 95 -1.52 -17.58 15.50
C PRO A 95 -2.60 -18.19 14.59
N LEU A 96 -3.19 -17.41 13.69
CA LEU A 96 -4.24 -17.86 12.77
C LEU A 96 -3.68 -18.36 11.45
N ARG A 97 -2.41 -18.04 11.18
CA ARG A 97 -1.73 -18.40 9.94
C ARG A 97 -1.49 -19.91 9.86
N ARG A 98 -1.88 -20.51 8.75
CA ARG A 98 -1.54 -21.91 8.46
C ARG A 98 -0.03 -22.05 8.21
N GLU A 99 0.55 -23.15 8.64
CA GLU A 99 1.95 -23.48 8.34
C GLU A 99 2.21 -23.45 6.82
N GLY A 100 3.31 -22.87 6.42
CA GLY A 100 3.69 -22.66 5.01
C GLY A 100 3.00 -21.48 4.31
N THR A 101 2.03 -20.80 4.93
CA THR A 101 1.45 -19.59 4.35
C THR A 101 2.36 -18.39 4.58
N GLY A 102 2.74 -17.69 3.50
CA GLY A 102 3.52 -16.44 3.59
C GLY A 102 2.64 -15.22 3.85
N VAL A 103 3.29 -14.12 4.22
CA VAL A 103 2.65 -12.83 4.50
C VAL A 103 3.19 -11.77 3.55
N ALA A 104 2.29 -11.17 2.76
CA ALA A 104 2.60 -10.00 1.95
C ALA A 104 1.95 -8.75 2.57
N TRP A 105 2.49 -7.58 2.26
CA TRP A 105 1.85 -6.33 2.64
C TRP A 105 1.99 -5.26 1.57
N ALA A 106 1.02 -4.35 1.55
CA ALA A 106 1.05 -3.14 0.76
C ALA A 106 0.96 -1.88 1.64
N THR A 107 1.22 -2.06 2.93
CA THR A 107 1.40 -1.01 3.93
C THR A 107 2.65 -0.20 3.60
N LYS A 108 2.56 1.12 3.69
CA LYS A 108 3.66 2.06 3.41
C LYS A 108 3.99 2.87 4.66
N GLY A 109 5.27 3.13 4.89
CA GLY A 109 5.75 3.85 6.06
C GLY A 109 6.62 2.98 6.95
N PHE A 110 7.07 3.56 8.04
CA PHE A 110 7.85 2.88 9.09
C PHE A 110 6.96 2.55 10.29
N GLU A 111 7.45 1.69 11.18
CA GLU A 111 6.81 1.46 12.46
C GLU A 111 6.82 2.76 13.29
N LEU A 112 5.65 3.14 13.79
CA LEU A 112 5.52 4.34 14.59
C LEU A 112 6.28 4.20 15.92
N GLY A 113 7.12 5.18 16.22
CA GLY A 113 7.89 5.28 17.47
C GLY A 113 9.29 4.69 17.41
N SER A 114 9.51 3.55 16.72
CA SER A 114 10.84 2.95 16.57
C SER A 114 11.55 3.37 15.28
N GLY A 115 10.78 3.67 14.22
CA GLY A 115 11.32 3.94 12.88
C GLY A 115 11.81 2.70 12.15
N ARG A 116 11.52 1.48 12.64
CA ARG A 116 11.92 0.22 12.00
C ARG A 116 11.21 0.03 10.68
N PHE A 117 11.85 -0.70 9.77
CA PHE A 117 11.21 -1.19 8.56
C PHE A 117 10.13 -2.23 8.89
N LEU A 118 9.12 -2.33 8.03
CA LEU A 118 8.00 -3.25 8.27
C LEU A 118 8.41 -4.72 8.13
N HIS A 119 9.44 -5.05 7.33
CA HIS A 119 9.95 -6.41 7.27
C HIS A 119 10.60 -6.85 8.58
N GLU A 120 11.29 -5.95 9.32
CA GLU A 120 11.86 -6.24 10.64
C GLU A 120 10.74 -6.47 11.68
N VAL A 121 9.66 -5.68 11.58
CA VAL A 121 8.46 -5.87 12.40
C VAL A 121 7.77 -7.20 12.06
N ALA A 122 7.71 -7.56 10.79
CA ALA A 122 7.13 -8.83 10.37
C ALA A 122 7.95 -10.01 10.89
N ASP A 123 9.28 -9.93 10.89
CA ASP A 123 10.16 -10.97 11.47
C ASP A 123 9.87 -11.24 12.95
N GLU A 124 9.60 -10.18 13.71
CA GLU A 124 9.26 -10.30 15.14
C GLU A 124 7.96 -11.07 15.38
N PHE A 125 6.91 -10.82 14.60
CA PHE A 125 5.58 -11.38 14.87
C PHE A 125 5.30 -12.69 14.16
N VAL A 126 5.74 -12.86 12.90
CA VAL A 126 5.46 -14.07 12.12
C VAL A 126 6.66 -15.01 12.00
N GLY A 127 7.84 -14.55 12.39
CA GLY A 127 9.09 -15.30 12.35
C GLY A 127 9.90 -15.07 11.08
N ALA A 128 11.24 -15.03 11.23
CA ALA A 128 12.17 -14.77 10.13
C ALA A 128 12.10 -15.82 9.01
N GLY A 129 11.77 -17.08 9.34
CA GLY A 129 11.65 -18.17 8.36
C GLY A 129 10.34 -18.17 7.54
N VAL A 130 9.40 -17.28 7.83
CA VAL A 130 8.14 -17.17 7.06
C VAL A 130 8.39 -16.36 5.80
N PRO A 131 7.97 -16.84 4.60
CA PRO A 131 8.06 -16.06 3.38
C PRO A 131 7.31 -14.74 3.49
N LYS A 132 7.99 -13.64 3.16
CA LYS A 132 7.48 -12.27 3.24
C LYS A 132 7.64 -11.54 1.92
N ALA A 133 6.69 -10.64 1.61
CA ALA A 133 6.78 -9.80 0.42
C ALA A 133 6.16 -8.42 0.64
N VAL A 134 6.73 -7.40 0.02
CA VAL A 134 6.16 -6.06 -0.04
C VAL A 134 5.63 -5.76 -1.44
N VAL A 135 4.41 -5.24 -1.52
CA VAL A 135 3.76 -4.77 -2.76
C VAL A 135 3.79 -3.25 -2.78
N THR A 136 4.43 -2.66 -3.77
CA THR A 136 4.56 -1.20 -3.89
C THR A 136 4.61 -0.74 -5.35
N GLY A 137 4.50 0.56 -5.58
CA GLY A 137 4.53 1.16 -6.91
C GLY A 137 3.43 2.18 -7.14
N PRO A 138 3.40 2.83 -8.32
CA PRO A 138 2.43 3.86 -8.66
C PRO A 138 1.03 3.27 -8.79
N SER A 139 0.15 3.52 -7.82
CA SER A 139 -1.14 2.86 -7.74
C SER A 139 -2.16 3.65 -6.94
N PHE A 140 -2.90 4.52 -7.60
CA PHE A 140 -4.09 5.09 -6.97
C PHE A 140 -5.21 4.05 -6.91
N ALA A 141 -5.71 3.77 -5.72
CA ALA A 141 -6.72 2.75 -5.48
C ALA A 141 -7.96 2.90 -6.36
N ARG A 142 -8.41 4.15 -6.60
CA ARG A 142 -9.55 4.45 -7.47
C ARG A 142 -9.32 3.96 -8.91
N GLU A 143 -8.13 4.20 -9.45
CA GLU A 143 -7.77 3.80 -10.81
C GLU A 143 -7.67 2.27 -10.93
N VAL A 144 -7.03 1.62 -9.96
CA VAL A 144 -6.94 0.15 -9.91
C VAL A 144 -8.34 -0.48 -9.79
N THR A 145 -9.20 0.05 -8.92
CA THR A 145 -10.57 -0.46 -8.78
C THR A 145 -11.39 -0.26 -10.04
N ALA A 146 -11.17 0.83 -10.75
CA ALA A 146 -11.80 1.11 -12.06
C ALA A 146 -11.22 0.25 -13.21
N GLY A 147 -10.17 -0.54 -12.96
CA GLY A 147 -9.53 -1.39 -13.98
C GLY A 147 -8.63 -0.63 -14.95
N LEU A 148 -8.18 0.58 -14.60
CA LEU A 148 -7.24 1.34 -15.43
C LEU A 148 -5.82 0.71 -15.40
N PRO A 149 -5.03 0.88 -16.47
CA PRO A 149 -3.68 0.33 -16.54
C PRO A 149 -2.81 0.77 -15.38
N THR A 150 -2.26 -0.19 -14.66
CA THR A 150 -1.42 0.03 -13.48
C THR A 150 -0.25 -0.94 -13.50
N ALA A 151 0.91 -0.51 -13.03
CA ALA A 151 2.08 -1.35 -12.86
C ALA A 151 2.66 -1.19 -11.44
N VAL A 152 2.90 -2.31 -10.77
CA VAL A 152 3.47 -2.38 -9.42
C VAL A 152 4.61 -3.39 -9.36
N THR A 153 5.33 -3.40 -8.24
CA THR A 153 6.36 -4.41 -7.94
C THR A 153 6.03 -5.17 -6.66
N VAL A 154 6.46 -6.42 -6.64
CA VAL A 154 6.47 -7.28 -5.47
C VAL A 154 7.92 -7.62 -5.16
N HIS A 155 8.40 -7.29 -3.97
CA HIS A 155 9.75 -7.60 -3.54
C HIS A 155 9.71 -8.60 -2.39
N SER A 156 10.54 -9.65 -2.49
CA SER A 156 10.69 -10.70 -1.48
C SER A 156 12.08 -11.31 -1.59
N GLU A 157 12.65 -11.74 -0.48
CA GLU A 157 13.88 -12.56 -0.49
C GLU A 157 13.58 -13.99 -0.99
N ASP A 158 12.33 -14.45 -0.85
CA ASP A 158 11.82 -15.69 -1.43
C ASP A 158 11.22 -15.42 -2.82
N ALA A 159 11.96 -15.76 -3.88
CA ALA A 159 11.54 -15.55 -5.26
C ALA A 159 10.26 -16.32 -5.63
N ALA A 160 10.05 -17.51 -5.06
CA ALA A 160 8.83 -18.31 -5.31
C ALA A 160 7.62 -17.64 -4.66
N PHE A 161 7.78 -17.07 -3.48
CA PHE A 161 6.72 -16.33 -2.82
C PHE A 161 6.44 -15.00 -3.53
N ALA A 162 7.49 -14.26 -3.97
CA ALA A 162 7.30 -13.07 -4.81
C ALA A 162 6.46 -13.37 -6.05
N GLN A 163 6.77 -14.48 -6.74
CA GLN A 163 6.02 -14.89 -7.92
C GLN A 163 4.58 -15.27 -7.58
N ARG A 164 4.33 -15.99 -6.47
CA ARG A 164 2.97 -16.34 -6.01
C ARG A 164 2.12 -15.09 -5.76
N VAL A 165 2.69 -14.07 -5.08
CA VAL A 165 2.00 -12.79 -4.85
C VAL A 165 1.76 -12.05 -6.16
N ALA A 166 2.76 -12.04 -7.05
CA ALA A 166 2.63 -11.44 -8.36
C ALA A 166 1.51 -12.11 -9.18
N ASP A 167 1.47 -13.44 -9.22
CA ASP A 167 0.45 -14.21 -9.95
C ASP A 167 -0.96 -13.95 -9.41
N ALA A 168 -1.11 -13.78 -8.11
CA ALA A 168 -2.40 -13.46 -7.49
C ALA A 168 -2.97 -12.10 -7.96
N LEU A 169 -2.09 -11.14 -8.26
CA LEU A 169 -2.47 -9.78 -8.60
C LEU A 169 -2.35 -9.44 -10.08
N HIS A 170 -1.47 -10.14 -10.84
CA HIS A 170 -1.20 -9.85 -12.24
C HIS A 170 -2.42 -10.09 -13.12
N GLY A 171 -2.73 -9.13 -14.00
CA GLY A 171 -3.87 -9.23 -14.91
C GLY A 171 -3.71 -8.34 -16.14
N PRO A 172 -4.70 -8.32 -17.04
CA PRO A 172 -4.61 -7.57 -18.30
C PRO A 172 -4.29 -6.08 -18.12
N THR A 173 -4.85 -5.46 -17.09
CA THR A 173 -4.67 -4.04 -16.78
C THR A 173 -3.81 -3.79 -15.54
N PHE A 174 -3.39 -4.85 -14.82
CA PHE A 174 -2.58 -4.74 -13.62
C PHE A 174 -1.29 -5.55 -13.77
N ARG A 175 -0.19 -4.86 -14.11
CA ARG A 175 1.11 -5.51 -14.32
C ARG A 175 1.88 -5.59 -13.01
N VAL A 176 2.43 -6.76 -12.72
CA VAL A 176 3.23 -6.99 -11.52
C VAL A 176 4.60 -7.51 -11.92
N TYR A 177 5.65 -6.84 -11.43
CA TYR A 177 7.03 -7.24 -11.60
C TYR A 177 7.59 -7.71 -10.25
N THR A 178 8.52 -8.65 -10.26
CA THR A 178 9.14 -9.17 -9.03
C THR A 178 10.54 -8.63 -8.84
N GLY A 179 10.98 -8.53 -7.59
CA GLY A 179 12.32 -8.13 -7.17
C GLY A 179 12.71 -8.73 -5.83
N ALA A 180 13.97 -8.60 -5.44
CA ALA A 180 14.48 -9.15 -4.19
C ALA A 180 14.79 -8.09 -3.11
N ASP A 181 14.80 -6.80 -3.46
CA ASP A 181 15.17 -5.71 -2.57
C ASP A 181 13.95 -5.18 -1.81
N MET A 182 13.62 -5.80 -0.69
CA MET A 182 12.50 -5.38 0.17
C MET A 182 12.79 -4.03 0.83
N LEU A 183 14.03 -3.81 1.29
CA LEU A 183 14.44 -2.57 1.96
C LEU A 183 14.23 -1.36 1.05
N GLY A 184 14.76 -1.39 -0.17
CA GLY A 184 14.60 -0.29 -1.12
C GLY A 184 13.14 -0.04 -1.50
N ALA A 185 12.34 -1.11 -1.62
CA ALA A 185 10.92 -1.02 -1.93
C ALA A 185 10.12 -0.36 -0.79
N GLU A 186 10.40 -0.71 0.47
CA GLU A 186 9.77 -0.10 1.65
C GLU A 186 10.19 1.36 1.82
N LEU A 187 11.49 1.65 1.68
CA LEU A 187 12.02 3.02 1.77
C LEU A 187 11.36 3.94 0.74
N GLY A 188 11.27 3.48 -0.51
CA GLY A 188 10.60 4.22 -1.59
C GLY A 188 9.15 4.56 -1.22
N GLY A 189 8.41 3.56 -0.76
CA GLY A 189 7.02 3.71 -0.34
C GLY A 189 6.81 4.65 0.86
N ALA A 190 7.75 4.69 1.81
CA ALA A 190 7.70 5.54 2.99
C ALA A 190 8.05 7.01 2.64
N MET A 191 9.25 7.22 2.09
CA MET A 191 9.81 8.55 1.86
C MET A 191 9.05 9.39 0.84
N LYS A 192 8.43 8.77 -0.18
CA LYS A 192 7.62 9.49 -1.16
C LYS A 192 6.51 10.34 -0.53
N ASN A 193 5.95 9.89 0.59
CA ASN A 193 4.83 10.57 1.25
C ASN A 193 5.26 11.93 1.79
N VAL A 194 6.46 12.01 2.38
CA VAL A 194 7.06 13.25 2.86
C VAL A 194 7.33 14.22 1.70
N LEU A 195 7.89 13.71 0.61
CA LEU A 195 8.17 14.50 -0.58
C LEU A 195 6.90 15.00 -1.28
N ALA A 196 5.82 14.23 -1.22
CA ALA A 196 4.52 14.64 -1.73
C ALA A 196 3.94 15.83 -0.93
N VAL A 197 4.13 15.87 0.39
CA VAL A 197 3.77 17.05 1.21
C VAL A 197 4.62 18.25 0.79
N ALA A 198 5.94 18.09 0.68
CA ALA A 198 6.84 19.17 0.29
C ALA A 198 6.49 19.76 -1.09
N THR A 199 6.23 18.89 -2.08
CA THR A 199 5.80 19.36 -3.42
C THR A 199 4.42 20.00 -3.39
N GLY A 200 3.50 19.48 -2.57
CA GLY A 200 2.21 20.11 -2.34
C GLY A 200 2.31 21.51 -1.72
N ILE A 201 3.21 21.72 -0.75
CA ILE A 201 3.48 23.04 -0.17
C ILE A 201 3.98 24.01 -1.24
N ALA A 202 4.96 23.59 -2.05
CA ALA A 202 5.49 24.42 -3.14
C ALA A 202 4.40 24.81 -4.16
N ASP A 203 3.53 23.88 -4.50
CA ASP A 203 2.38 24.13 -5.39
C ASP A 203 1.36 25.10 -4.72
N GLY A 204 1.09 24.95 -3.42
CA GLY A 204 0.20 25.81 -2.65
C GLY A 204 0.72 27.24 -2.55
N MET A 205 2.04 27.41 -2.43
CA MET A 205 2.74 28.69 -2.47
C MET A 205 2.92 29.26 -3.88
N GLN A 206 2.44 28.57 -4.91
CA GLN A 206 2.52 28.98 -6.32
C GLN A 206 3.96 29.17 -6.84
N LEU A 207 4.93 28.36 -6.35
CA LEU A 207 6.34 28.43 -6.78
C LEU A 207 6.59 27.91 -8.19
N GLY A 208 5.60 27.30 -8.82
CA GLY A 208 5.61 26.85 -10.21
C GLY A 208 6.17 25.44 -10.42
N LEU A 209 6.04 24.97 -11.68
CA LEU A 209 6.37 23.59 -12.07
C LEU A 209 7.88 23.29 -12.01
N ASN A 210 8.73 24.29 -12.25
CA ASN A 210 10.19 24.13 -12.15
C ASN A 210 10.62 23.81 -10.73
N ALA A 211 10.04 24.49 -9.73
CA ALA A 211 10.32 24.25 -8.33
C ALA A 211 9.87 22.83 -7.92
N ARG A 212 8.69 22.39 -8.36
CA ARG A 212 8.19 21.03 -8.11
C ARG A 212 9.12 19.98 -8.74
N ALA A 213 9.54 20.14 -9.98
CA ALA A 213 10.48 19.24 -10.66
C ALA A 213 11.82 19.18 -9.91
N GLY A 214 12.35 20.33 -9.48
CA GLY A 214 13.56 20.41 -8.66
C GLY A 214 13.43 19.67 -7.32
N LEU A 215 12.30 19.82 -6.61
CA LEU A 215 12.04 19.14 -5.35
C LEU A 215 11.96 17.61 -5.54
N ILE A 216 11.27 17.13 -6.58
CA ILE A 216 11.19 15.69 -6.89
C ILE A 216 12.59 15.13 -7.17
N THR A 217 13.39 15.81 -8.01
CA THR A 217 14.74 15.37 -8.37
C THR A 217 15.67 15.33 -7.16
N ARG A 218 15.67 16.39 -6.36
CA ARG A 218 16.50 16.44 -5.14
C ARG A 218 16.05 15.42 -4.11
N GLY A 219 14.74 15.29 -3.89
CA GLY A 219 14.18 14.30 -2.99
C GLY A 219 14.54 12.87 -3.39
N LEU A 220 14.46 12.55 -4.68
CA LEU A 220 14.90 11.24 -5.17
C LEU A 220 16.39 10.99 -4.89
N ASN A 221 17.25 12.00 -5.07
CA ASN A 221 18.67 11.86 -4.77
C ASN A 221 18.93 11.62 -3.26
N GLU A 222 18.18 12.28 -2.37
CA GLU A 222 18.29 12.02 -0.92
C GLU A 222 17.81 10.59 -0.60
N MET A 223 16.71 10.14 -1.20
CA MET A 223 16.24 8.76 -1.06
C MET A 223 17.29 7.76 -1.54
N LEU A 224 17.94 7.99 -2.67
CA LEU A 224 19.01 7.13 -3.20
C LEU A 224 20.22 7.04 -2.25
N ARG A 225 20.65 8.18 -1.69
CA ARG A 225 21.75 8.21 -0.71
C ARG A 225 21.40 7.41 0.54
N LEU A 226 20.21 7.63 1.09
CA LEU A 226 19.73 6.89 2.25
C LEU A 226 19.64 5.40 1.96
N ASN A 227 19.05 5.04 0.82
CA ASN A 227 18.90 3.66 0.39
C ASN A 227 20.25 2.93 0.29
N GLN A 228 21.23 3.56 -0.33
CA GLN A 228 22.59 3.01 -0.45
C GLN A 228 23.27 2.84 0.91
N ALA A 229 23.10 3.81 1.80
CA ALA A 229 23.66 3.75 3.16
C ALA A 229 23.06 2.60 3.99
N LEU A 230 21.81 2.22 3.71
CA LEU A 230 21.10 1.12 4.36
C LEU A 230 21.28 -0.23 3.64
N GLY A 231 21.97 -0.28 2.50
CA GLY A 231 22.24 -1.51 1.75
C GLY A 231 21.20 -1.84 0.67
N GLY A 232 20.24 -0.96 0.40
CA GLY A 232 19.26 -1.11 -0.68
C GLY A 232 19.86 -0.83 -2.06
N ARG A 233 19.18 -1.29 -3.11
CA ARG A 233 19.64 -1.20 -4.50
C ARG A 233 19.12 0.08 -5.17
N ALA A 234 19.99 0.78 -5.90
CA ALA A 234 19.61 2.00 -6.62
C ALA A 234 18.53 1.73 -7.69
N GLU A 235 18.60 0.58 -8.36
CA GLU A 235 17.65 0.17 -9.40
C GLU A 235 16.23 0.08 -8.88
N THR A 236 16.04 -0.36 -7.62
CA THR A 236 14.73 -0.43 -6.97
C THR A 236 14.10 0.96 -6.85
N LEU A 237 14.88 1.94 -6.38
CA LEU A 237 14.39 3.32 -6.26
C LEU A 237 14.26 4.05 -7.60
N MET A 238 15.04 3.70 -8.60
CA MET A 238 14.89 4.24 -9.96
C MET A 238 13.75 3.60 -10.75
N GLY A 239 13.16 2.54 -10.22
CA GLY A 239 12.03 1.82 -10.79
C GLY A 239 10.65 2.28 -10.27
N LEU A 240 9.67 1.36 -10.38
CA LEU A 240 8.29 1.61 -9.97
C LEU A 240 8.15 1.83 -8.45
N ALA A 241 8.93 1.12 -7.62
CA ALA A 241 8.88 1.22 -6.16
C ALA A 241 9.33 2.58 -5.62
N GLY A 242 10.21 3.28 -6.34
CA GLY A 242 10.73 4.60 -5.99
C GLY A 242 10.23 5.70 -6.92
N LEU A 243 10.95 5.95 -8.01
CA LEU A 243 10.67 7.06 -8.95
C LEU A 243 9.24 7.05 -9.47
N GLY A 244 8.71 5.88 -9.86
CA GLY A 244 7.34 5.78 -10.40
C GLY A 244 6.29 6.22 -9.38
N ASP A 245 6.35 5.69 -8.16
CA ASP A 245 5.39 6.03 -7.08
C ASP A 245 5.61 7.46 -6.55
N LEU A 246 6.87 7.94 -6.54
CA LEU A 246 7.20 9.32 -6.18
C LEU A 246 6.58 10.31 -7.15
N VAL A 247 6.78 10.13 -8.46
CA VAL A 247 6.22 11.02 -9.50
C VAL A 247 4.71 11.04 -9.41
N LEU A 248 4.05 9.86 -9.35
CA LEU A 248 2.59 9.78 -9.23
C LEU A 248 2.09 10.54 -7.99
N THR A 249 2.75 10.33 -6.84
CA THR A 249 2.28 10.88 -5.55
C THR A 249 2.54 12.39 -5.45
N CYS A 250 3.64 12.89 -6.03
CA CYS A 250 4.00 14.31 -6.03
C CYS A 250 3.27 15.15 -7.09
N THR A 251 2.66 14.52 -8.10
CA THR A 251 2.00 15.24 -9.20
C THR A 251 0.50 15.01 -9.29
N GLY A 252 0.01 13.86 -8.79
CA GLY A 252 -1.39 13.47 -8.91
C GLY A 252 -2.31 14.12 -7.87
N ASP A 253 -3.49 14.58 -8.32
CA ASP A 253 -4.47 15.24 -7.45
C ASP A 253 -5.19 14.28 -6.49
N LEU A 254 -5.12 12.97 -6.74
CA LEU A 254 -5.62 11.94 -5.84
C LEU A 254 -4.70 11.69 -4.64
N SER A 255 -3.48 12.24 -4.63
CA SER A 255 -2.53 12.11 -3.53
C SER A 255 -2.99 12.90 -2.30
N ARG A 256 -3.36 12.20 -1.23
CA ARG A 256 -3.74 12.81 0.06
C ARG A 256 -2.58 13.60 0.67
N ASN A 257 -1.36 13.09 0.57
CA ASN A 257 -0.16 13.76 1.07
C ASN A 257 0.10 15.07 0.31
N ARG A 258 -0.02 15.06 -1.03
CA ARG A 258 0.11 16.28 -1.83
C ARG A 258 -1.02 17.28 -1.51
N ARG A 259 -2.26 16.82 -1.33
CA ARG A 259 -3.40 17.66 -0.92
C ARG A 259 -3.19 18.30 0.44
N LEU A 260 -2.62 17.57 1.42
CA LEU A 260 -2.20 18.15 2.68
C LEU A 260 -1.20 19.28 2.45
N GLY A 261 -0.13 19.01 1.68
CA GLY A 261 0.88 20.01 1.34
C GLY A 261 0.28 21.26 0.67
N LEU A 262 -0.65 21.08 -0.29
CA LEU A 262 -1.36 22.19 -0.95
C LEU A 262 -2.12 23.08 0.05
N ALA A 263 -2.82 22.47 1.01
CA ALA A 263 -3.56 23.18 2.04
C ALA A 263 -2.60 23.99 2.94
N LEU A 264 -1.51 23.37 3.40
CA LEU A 264 -0.47 24.02 4.20
C LEU A 264 0.20 25.18 3.46
N GLY A 265 0.55 24.99 2.18
CA GLY A 265 1.15 26.01 1.33
C GLY A 265 0.25 27.23 1.08
N ARG A 266 -1.06 27.05 1.22
CA ARG A 266 -2.08 28.11 1.17
C ARG A 266 -2.33 28.78 2.52
N GLY A 267 -1.61 28.36 3.58
CA GLY A 267 -1.73 28.94 4.94
C GLY A 267 -2.80 28.28 5.81
N GLN A 268 -3.40 27.15 5.41
CA GLN A 268 -4.34 26.43 6.28
C GLN A 268 -3.60 25.71 7.42
N GLY A 269 -4.26 25.61 8.58
CA GLY A 269 -3.73 24.83 9.70
C GLY A 269 -3.74 23.33 9.42
N ILE A 270 -2.78 22.59 10.01
CA ILE A 270 -2.63 21.15 9.77
C ILE A 270 -3.89 20.36 10.17
N GLU A 271 -4.49 20.67 11.31
CA GLU A 271 -5.69 19.99 11.83
C GLU A 271 -6.88 20.19 10.89
N GLU A 272 -7.07 21.41 10.40
CA GLU A 272 -8.14 21.75 9.45
C GLU A 272 -7.95 21.01 8.13
N ALA A 273 -6.72 21.02 7.59
CA ALA A 273 -6.37 20.34 6.35
C ALA A 273 -6.59 18.82 6.44
N VAL A 274 -6.18 18.19 7.53
CA VAL A 274 -6.39 16.76 7.79
C VAL A 274 -7.88 16.42 7.89
N LYS A 275 -8.64 17.23 8.62
CA LYS A 275 -10.09 17.06 8.74
C LYS A 275 -10.80 17.17 7.38
N ALA A 276 -10.39 18.12 6.54
CA ALA A 276 -10.95 18.31 5.21
C ALA A 276 -10.61 17.14 4.25
N ILE A 277 -9.45 16.48 4.41
CA ILE A 277 -9.08 15.28 3.65
C ILE A 277 -9.94 14.09 4.07
N GLY A 278 -10.31 13.97 5.36
CA GLY A 278 -11.24 12.96 5.88
C GLY A 278 -10.73 11.51 5.83
N GLN A 279 -9.45 11.31 5.53
CA GLN A 279 -8.79 9.99 5.43
C GLN A 279 -7.39 10.07 6.04
N VAL A 280 -6.79 8.90 6.32
CA VAL A 280 -5.42 8.82 6.83
C VAL A 280 -4.44 9.47 5.84
N VAL A 281 -3.59 10.36 6.36
CA VAL A 281 -2.48 11.00 5.62
C VAL A 281 -1.18 10.41 6.18
N GLU A 282 -0.58 9.52 5.42
CA GLU A 282 0.55 8.69 5.87
C GLU A 282 1.77 9.52 6.26
N ALA A 283 2.03 10.63 5.57
CA ALA A 283 3.19 11.50 5.84
C ALA A 283 3.22 12.12 7.25
N ILE A 284 2.10 12.18 7.95
CA ILE A 284 2.07 12.70 9.33
C ILE A 284 2.69 11.70 10.31
N GLN A 285 2.71 10.42 9.93
CA GLN A 285 3.20 9.32 10.76
C GLN A 285 4.57 8.80 10.31
N THR A 286 5.03 9.19 9.12
CA THR A 286 6.35 8.89 8.60
C THR A 286 7.38 9.89 9.09
#